data_8589274a518c2d7234fb0f65c3eb2578
#
_entry.id   8589274a518c2d7234fb0f65c3eb2578
#
_cell.length_a   1.000
_cell.length_b   1.000
_cell.length_c   1.000
_cell.angle_alpha   90.00
_cell.angle_beta   90.00
_cell.angle_gamma   90.00
#
_symmetry.space_group_name_H-M   'P 1'
#
loop_
_entity.id
_entity.type
_entity.pdbx_description
1 polymer ?
#
loop_
_entity_poly.entity_id
_entity_poly.type
_entity_poly.pdbx_seq_one_letter_code
_entity_poly.pdbx_strand_id
1 'polypeptide(L)'
;MPGNIPSEIRGQKYISLTTFRKNGAKIATPVWFGEDGDKLYVMTRSDMGKTKRIRNNSQVRVAPCSIRGKVTGPEYSASARVLPPEEHAHARQAINRKYWMARLPLIWRRTDTYLELSFL
;
A
#
# COMPACT_ATOMS: atom_id res chain seq x y z
N MET A 1 9.31 -0.33 18.88
CA MET A 1 9.73 -1.44 18.03
C MET A 1 9.73 -1.03 16.58
N PRO A 2 10.78 -1.32 15.85
CA PRO A 2 10.75 -1.14 14.40
C PRO A 2 9.61 -1.98 13.82
N GLY A 3 8.97 -1.47 12.80
CA GLY A 3 7.92 -2.19 12.11
C GLY A 3 6.50 -1.85 12.54
N ASN A 4 6.31 -1.15 13.64
CA ASN A 4 4.97 -0.75 14.05
C ASN A 4 4.39 0.27 13.07
N ILE A 5 3.08 0.17 12.81
CA ILE A 5 2.39 1.17 11.99
C ILE A 5 2.34 2.49 12.77
N PRO A 6 2.85 3.59 12.20
CA PRO A 6 2.75 4.89 12.87
C PRO A 6 1.31 5.28 13.15
N SER A 7 1.07 5.91 14.31
CA SER A 7 -0.28 6.29 14.72
C SER A 7 -0.95 7.25 13.73
N GLU A 8 -0.17 8.07 13.04
CA GLU A 8 -0.70 9.02 12.04
C GLU A 8 -1.27 8.30 10.82
N ILE A 9 -0.90 7.05 10.59
CA ILE A 9 -1.36 6.25 9.46
C ILE A 9 -2.55 5.37 9.84
N ARG A 10 -2.56 4.86 11.08
CA ARG A 10 -3.67 4.01 11.54
C ARG A 10 -5.00 4.75 11.42
N GLY A 11 -6.01 4.06 10.88
CA GLY A 11 -7.35 4.61 10.76
C GLY A 11 -7.56 5.54 9.58
N GLN A 12 -6.52 5.88 8.83
CA GLN A 12 -6.67 6.69 7.62
C GLN A 12 -7.28 5.86 6.50
N LYS A 13 -7.98 6.52 5.57
CA LYS A 13 -8.54 5.83 4.40
C LYS A 13 -7.51 5.68 3.29
N TYR A 14 -6.62 6.64 3.16
CA TYR A 14 -5.65 6.70 2.05
C TYR A 14 -4.27 6.97 2.59
N ILE A 15 -3.29 6.41 1.90
CA ILE A 15 -1.89 6.77 2.09
C ILE A 15 -1.30 7.19 0.76
N SER A 16 -0.33 8.11 0.83
CA SER A 16 0.52 8.43 -0.32
C SER A 16 1.65 7.42 -0.32
N LEU A 17 1.66 6.55 -1.31
CA LEU A 17 2.71 5.54 -1.47
C LEU A 17 3.70 6.06 -2.49
N THR A 18 4.91 6.34 -2.05
CA THR A 18 5.99 6.81 -2.91
C THR A 18 6.91 5.65 -3.26
N THR A 19 7.09 5.42 -4.55
CA THR A 19 8.02 4.43 -5.09
C THR A 19 9.11 5.16 -5.86
N PHE A 20 10.19 4.45 -6.19
CA PHE A 20 11.37 5.06 -6.80
C PHE A 20 11.68 4.42 -8.15
N ARG A 21 11.95 5.26 -9.15
CA ARG A 21 12.48 4.81 -10.43
C ARG A 21 13.95 4.45 -10.29
N LYS A 22 14.50 3.76 -11.29
CA LYS A 22 15.92 3.38 -11.31
C LYS A 22 16.85 4.59 -11.17
N ASN A 23 16.44 5.74 -11.70
CA ASN A 23 17.22 6.97 -11.60
C ASN A 23 17.01 7.73 -10.29
N GLY A 24 16.25 7.16 -9.36
CA GLY A 24 15.97 7.78 -8.07
C GLY A 24 14.78 8.71 -8.02
N ALA A 25 14.12 8.96 -9.16
CA ALA A 25 12.95 9.85 -9.18
C ALA A 25 11.80 9.26 -8.38
N LYS A 26 11.13 10.11 -7.61
CA LYS A 26 10.01 9.72 -6.74
C LYS A 26 8.70 9.78 -7.50
N ILE A 27 7.87 8.75 -7.34
CA ILE A 27 6.51 8.74 -7.88
C ILE A 27 5.57 8.42 -6.73
N ALA A 28 4.71 9.37 -6.37
CA ALA A 28 3.73 9.23 -5.29
C ALA A 28 2.35 8.95 -5.85
N THR A 29 1.63 8.03 -5.21
CA THR A 29 0.29 7.64 -5.63
C THR A 29 -0.59 7.48 -4.39
N PRO A 30 -1.80 8.08 -4.34
CA PRO A 30 -2.75 7.81 -3.27
C PRO A 30 -3.34 6.42 -3.46
N VAL A 31 -3.39 5.64 -2.39
CA VAL A 31 -3.90 4.26 -2.45
C VAL A 31 -4.73 3.96 -1.20
N TRP A 32 -5.67 3.05 -1.33
CA TRP A 32 -6.37 2.43 -0.21
C TRP A 32 -5.45 1.39 0.42
N PHE A 33 -5.64 1.15 1.71
CA PHE A 33 -4.84 0.15 2.40
C PHE A 33 -5.66 -0.51 3.51
N GLY A 34 -5.33 -1.77 3.79
CA GLY A 34 -5.84 -2.48 4.97
C GLY A 34 -4.70 -2.71 5.93
N GLU A 35 -5.05 -2.94 7.20
CA GLU A 35 -4.07 -3.17 8.26
C GLU A 35 -4.25 -4.56 8.84
N ASP A 36 -3.15 -5.23 9.15
CA ASP A 36 -3.16 -6.47 9.92
C ASP A 36 -1.86 -6.55 10.71
N GLY A 37 -2.00 -6.47 12.05
CA GLY A 37 -0.84 -6.40 12.90
C GLY A 37 -0.05 -5.13 12.65
N ASP A 38 1.20 -5.28 12.25
CA ASP A 38 2.09 -4.16 11.94
C ASP A 38 2.33 -3.98 10.44
N LYS A 39 1.51 -4.64 9.60
CA LYS A 39 1.64 -4.58 8.14
C LYS A 39 0.49 -3.83 7.52
N LEU A 40 0.77 -3.18 6.39
CA LEU A 40 -0.26 -2.61 5.53
C LEU A 40 -0.36 -3.44 4.25
N TYR A 41 -1.58 -3.53 3.72
CA TYR A 41 -1.84 -4.26 2.48
C TYR A 41 -2.53 -3.35 1.48
N VAL A 42 -2.04 -3.34 0.26
CA VAL A 42 -2.54 -2.49 -0.83
C VAL A 42 -2.91 -3.37 -2.01
N MET A 43 -4.10 -3.14 -2.54
CA MET A 43 -4.60 -3.84 -3.72
C MET A 43 -4.16 -3.07 -4.96
N THR A 44 -3.61 -3.79 -5.97
CA THR A 44 -3.08 -3.15 -7.17
C THR A 44 -3.11 -4.11 -8.37
N ARG A 45 -2.56 -3.67 -9.49
CA ARG A 45 -2.42 -4.47 -10.69
C ARG A 45 -0.94 -4.77 -10.93
N SER A 46 -0.67 -5.98 -11.45
CA SER A 46 0.71 -6.40 -11.71
C SER A 46 1.38 -5.57 -12.81
N ASP A 47 0.60 -4.98 -13.72
CA ASP A 47 1.11 -4.16 -14.81
C ASP A 47 1.26 -2.67 -14.47
N MET A 48 0.88 -2.26 -13.26
CA MET A 48 1.02 -0.86 -12.84
C MET A 48 2.48 -0.49 -12.60
N GLY A 49 2.80 0.77 -12.88
CA GLY A 49 4.16 1.27 -12.69
C GLY A 49 4.69 1.11 -11.27
N LYS A 50 3.85 1.37 -10.25
CA LYS A 50 4.29 1.22 -8.87
C LYS A 50 4.66 -0.23 -8.53
N THR A 51 3.92 -1.19 -9.07
CA THR A 51 4.22 -2.61 -8.85
C THR A 51 5.58 -2.97 -9.46
N LYS A 52 5.83 -2.51 -10.68
CA LYS A 52 7.11 -2.75 -11.36
C LYS A 52 8.26 -2.09 -10.62
N ARG A 53 8.06 -0.86 -10.13
CA ARG A 53 9.10 -0.15 -9.37
C ARG A 53 9.43 -0.87 -8.07
N ILE A 54 8.42 -1.40 -7.39
CA ILE A 54 8.63 -2.13 -6.12
C ILE A 54 9.41 -3.43 -6.37
N ARG A 55 9.17 -4.13 -7.47
CA ARG A 55 9.94 -5.32 -7.81
C ARG A 55 11.42 -5.01 -8.03
N ASN A 56 11.73 -3.81 -8.53
CA ASN A 56 13.11 -3.39 -8.75
C ASN A 56 13.73 -2.75 -7.51
N ASN A 57 12.93 -2.10 -6.68
CA ASN A 57 13.40 -1.43 -5.46
C ASN A 57 12.29 -1.51 -4.41
N SER A 58 12.53 -2.30 -3.38
CA SER A 58 11.56 -2.53 -2.31
C SER A 58 11.39 -1.35 -1.36
N GLN A 59 12.28 -0.37 -1.41
CA GLN A 59 12.17 0.81 -0.55
C GLN A 59 11.05 1.72 -1.02
N VAL A 60 10.20 2.11 -0.06
CA VAL A 60 9.08 3.02 -0.33
C VAL A 60 8.98 4.03 0.80
N ARG A 61 8.18 5.06 0.57
CA ARG A 61 7.81 6.03 1.59
C ARG A 61 6.30 6.05 1.71
N VAL A 62 5.81 6.24 2.93
CA VAL A 62 4.39 6.20 3.23
C VAL A 62 4.02 7.40 4.08
N ALA A 63 2.98 8.13 3.68
CA ALA A 63 2.46 9.26 4.44
C ALA A 63 0.94 9.25 4.40
N PRO A 64 0.26 9.74 5.46
CA PRO A 64 -1.19 9.89 5.38
C PRO A 64 -1.55 10.94 4.34
N CYS A 65 -2.63 10.73 3.61
CA CYS A 65 -3.04 11.68 2.59
C CYS A 65 -4.56 11.67 2.40
N SER A 66 -5.03 12.69 1.66
CA SER A 66 -6.42 12.75 1.20
C SER A 66 -6.62 11.90 -0.05
N ILE A 67 -7.88 11.74 -0.47
CA ILE A 67 -8.21 11.03 -1.70
C ILE A 67 -7.51 11.61 -2.92
N ARG A 68 -7.21 12.90 -2.90
CA ARG A 68 -6.52 13.59 -3.99
C ARG A 68 -5.00 13.48 -3.92
N GLY A 69 -4.50 12.81 -2.90
CA GLY A 69 -3.07 12.63 -2.72
C GLY A 69 -2.38 13.74 -1.95
N LYS A 70 -3.13 14.68 -1.38
CA LYS A 70 -2.55 15.74 -0.55
C LYS A 70 -2.06 15.14 0.76
N VAL A 71 -0.76 15.21 1.01
CA VAL A 71 -0.15 14.68 2.23
C VAL A 71 -0.61 15.50 3.44
N THR A 72 -1.06 14.81 4.48
CA THR A 72 -1.63 15.43 5.68
C THR A 72 -0.82 15.16 6.94
N GLY A 73 0.32 14.47 6.85
CA GLY A 73 1.15 14.15 7.99
C GLY A 73 2.55 13.72 7.58
N PRO A 74 3.33 13.23 8.54
CA PRO A 74 4.73 12.89 8.27
C PRO A 74 4.87 11.68 7.35
N GLU A 75 6.02 11.63 6.66
CA GLU A 75 6.39 10.55 5.76
C GLU A 75 7.29 9.57 6.49
N TYR A 76 7.04 8.28 6.30
CA TYR A 76 7.78 7.20 6.95
C TYR A 76 8.42 6.29 5.92
N SER A 77 9.60 5.76 6.25
CA SER A 77 10.26 4.75 5.43
C SER A 77 9.64 3.39 5.66
N ALA A 78 9.49 2.63 4.60
CA ALA A 78 8.94 1.29 4.65
C ALA A 78 9.56 0.43 3.57
N SER A 79 9.33 -0.88 3.66
CA SER A 79 9.72 -1.84 2.66
C SER A 79 8.45 -2.47 2.08
N ALA A 80 8.41 -2.65 0.76
CA ALA A 80 7.25 -3.19 0.08
C ALA A 80 7.59 -4.50 -0.62
N ARG A 81 6.63 -5.42 -0.64
CA ARG A 81 6.77 -6.72 -1.27
C ARG A 81 5.53 -7.00 -2.11
N VAL A 82 5.72 -7.44 -3.34
CA VAL A 82 4.60 -7.91 -4.17
C VAL A 82 4.27 -9.33 -3.73
N LEU A 83 3.03 -9.56 -3.28
CA LEU A 83 2.65 -10.85 -2.71
C LEU A 83 2.43 -11.90 -3.80
N PRO A 84 2.88 -13.15 -3.58
CA PRO A 84 2.52 -14.26 -4.45
C PRO A 84 1.04 -14.62 -4.28
N PRO A 85 0.44 -15.34 -5.25
CA PRO A 85 -1.00 -15.64 -5.21
C PRO A 85 -1.49 -16.32 -3.95
N GLU A 86 -0.68 -17.19 -3.33
CA GLU A 86 -1.05 -17.90 -2.11
C GLU A 86 -1.20 -17.01 -0.88
N GLU A 87 -0.71 -15.76 -0.95
CA GLU A 87 -0.84 -14.80 0.14
C GLU A 87 -1.93 -13.75 -0.12
N HIS A 88 -2.59 -13.81 -1.28
CA HIS A 88 -3.59 -12.82 -1.66
C HIS A 88 -4.81 -12.83 -0.73
N ALA A 89 -5.23 -14.00 -0.27
CA ALA A 89 -6.41 -14.12 0.58
C ALA A 89 -6.24 -13.35 1.90
N HIS A 90 -5.06 -13.43 2.49
CA HIS A 90 -4.75 -12.71 3.74
C HIS A 90 -4.82 -11.19 3.54
N ALA A 91 -4.22 -10.69 2.47
CA ALA A 91 -4.24 -9.27 2.14
C ALA A 91 -5.67 -8.80 1.88
N ARG A 92 -6.46 -9.59 1.14
CA ARG A 92 -7.86 -9.28 0.85
C ARG A 92 -8.68 -9.16 2.11
N GLN A 93 -8.46 -10.06 3.07
CA GLN A 93 -9.18 -10.02 4.35
C GLN A 93 -8.86 -8.74 5.12
N ALA A 94 -7.60 -8.33 5.16
CA ALA A 94 -7.19 -7.11 5.85
C ALA A 94 -7.86 -5.87 5.22
N ILE A 95 -7.92 -5.83 3.91
CA ILE A 95 -8.57 -4.72 3.20
C ILE A 95 -10.08 -4.73 3.42
N ASN A 96 -10.71 -5.91 3.36
CA ASN A 96 -12.16 -6.04 3.52
C ASN A 96 -12.63 -5.65 4.93
N ARG A 97 -11.82 -5.90 5.95
CA ARG A 97 -12.18 -5.50 7.32
C ARG A 97 -12.31 -3.98 7.44
N LYS A 98 -11.52 -3.25 6.68
CA LYS A 98 -11.51 -1.79 6.74
C LYS A 98 -12.52 -1.16 5.78
N TYR A 99 -12.62 -1.73 4.58
CA TYR A 99 -13.46 -1.19 3.52
C TYR A 99 -14.47 -2.23 3.08
N TRP A 100 -15.57 -2.35 3.84
CA TRP A 100 -16.58 -3.32 3.46
C TRP A 100 -17.12 -3.09 2.03
N MET A 101 -17.06 -1.84 1.55
CA MET A 101 -17.43 -1.51 0.17
C MET A 101 -16.45 -2.09 -0.85
N ALA A 102 -15.23 -2.39 -0.45
CA ALA A 102 -14.24 -3.00 -1.34
C ALA A 102 -14.55 -4.44 -1.68
N ARG A 103 -15.57 -5.03 -1.04
CA ARG A 103 -16.02 -6.38 -1.37
C ARG A 103 -16.86 -6.43 -2.63
N LEU A 104 -17.23 -5.27 -3.20
CA LEU A 104 -18.00 -5.21 -4.43
C LEU A 104 -17.16 -5.74 -5.60
N PRO A 105 -17.74 -6.65 -6.44
CA PRO A 105 -16.97 -7.27 -7.53
C PRO A 105 -16.35 -6.27 -8.49
N LEU A 106 -16.98 -5.12 -8.70
CA LEU A 106 -16.49 -4.11 -9.61
C LEU A 106 -15.10 -3.60 -9.21
N ILE A 107 -14.85 -3.47 -7.91
CA ILE A 107 -13.56 -3.00 -7.39
C ILE A 107 -12.48 -4.06 -7.64
N TRP A 108 -12.81 -5.33 -7.45
CA TRP A 108 -11.87 -6.44 -7.60
C TRP A 108 -11.45 -6.70 -9.05
N ARG A 109 -12.28 -6.36 -10.02
CA ARG A 109 -12.02 -6.65 -11.44
C ARG A 109 -10.74 -6.02 -11.97
N ARG A 110 -10.33 -4.89 -11.39
CA ARG A 110 -9.20 -4.11 -11.88
C ARG A 110 -7.91 -4.38 -11.13
N THR A 111 -7.95 -5.35 -10.23
CA THR A 111 -6.78 -5.68 -9.42
C THR A 111 -6.48 -7.17 -9.53
N ASP A 112 -5.20 -7.51 -9.64
CA ASP A 112 -4.77 -8.89 -9.75
C ASP A 112 -3.62 -9.22 -8.80
N THR A 113 -3.20 -8.27 -7.96
CA THR A 113 -2.13 -8.53 -7.02
C THR A 113 -2.23 -7.60 -5.81
N TYR A 114 -1.39 -7.86 -4.82
CA TYR A 114 -1.36 -7.13 -3.56
C TYR A 114 0.06 -6.80 -3.17
N LEU A 115 0.21 -5.67 -2.49
CA LEU A 115 1.48 -5.26 -1.89
C LEU A 115 1.38 -5.36 -0.39
N GLU A 116 2.46 -5.80 0.24
CA GLU A 116 2.61 -5.79 1.69
C GLU A 116 3.67 -4.76 2.05
N LEU A 117 3.32 -3.85 2.95
CA LEU A 117 4.22 -2.79 3.41
C LEU A 117 4.61 -3.06 4.85
N SER A 118 5.91 -3.01 5.11
CA SER A 118 6.47 -3.20 6.46
C SER A 118 7.27 -1.96 6.82
N PHE A 119 6.96 -1.35 7.98
CA PHE A 119 7.69 -0.16 8.43
C PHE A 119 9.05 -0.54 9.00
N LEU A 120 9.99 0.34 8.81
CA LEU A 120 11.37 0.14 9.28
C LEU A 120 11.56 0.65 10.70
#